data_df580546a46094fbd50627a47f4b9b92
#
_entry.id   df580546a46094fbd50627a47f4b9b92
#
_cell.length_a   1.000
_cell.length_b   1.000
_cell.length_c   1.000
_cell.angle_alpha   90.00
_cell.angle_beta   90.00
_cell.angle_gamma   90.00
#
_symmetry.space_group_name_H-M   'P 1'
#
loop_
_entity.id
_entity.type
_entity.pdbx_description
1 polymer ?
#
loop_
_entity_poly.entity_id
_entity_poly.type
_entity_poly.pdbx_seq_one_letter_code
_entity_poly.pdbx_strand_id
1 'polypeptide(L)'
;MTRVLAAFIDWAPYVVLVGIGWVIMLVTQTSSCVTSISEYDVGQFCVSQPSMIGQLVQWLLSVGGLAYLVWNYGYRQGTIGSSIGKSVLKFKVVSETTGQPIGFGMSVVRQLAHFIDAIICFVGFLFPLWDAKRQTLADKIMTTVCVPI
;
A
#
# COMPACT_ATOMS: atom_id res chain seq x y z
N MET A 1 -12.88 -13.09 5.26
CA MET A 1 -12.82 -11.84 6.06
C MET A 1 -11.44 -11.57 6.66
N THR A 2 -10.78 -12.55 7.27
CA THR A 2 -9.46 -12.38 7.93
C THR A 2 -8.35 -11.83 7.04
N ARG A 3 -8.27 -12.22 5.74
CA ARG A 3 -7.25 -11.72 4.82
C ARG A 3 -7.38 -10.22 4.53
N VAL A 4 -8.61 -9.72 4.41
CA VAL A 4 -8.89 -8.29 4.19
C VAL A 4 -8.51 -7.49 5.43
N LEU A 5 -8.86 -7.97 6.62
CA LEU A 5 -8.46 -7.34 7.88
C LEU A 5 -6.93 -7.31 8.05
N ALA A 6 -6.22 -8.40 7.67
CA ALA A 6 -4.76 -8.40 7.68
C ALA A 6 -4.18 -7.31 6.77
N ALA A 7 -4.73 -7.15 5.58
CA ALA A 7 -4.29 -6.11 4.65
C ALA A 7 -4.50 -4.70 5.23
N PHE A 8 -5.63 -4.43 5.87
CA PHE A 8 -5.86 -3.15 6.55
C PHE A 8 -4.82 -2.88 7.65
N ILE A 9 -4.50 -3.88 8.48
CA ILE A 9 -3.48 -3.75 9.52
C ILE A 9 -2.09 -3.49 8.91
N ASP A 10 -1.77 -4.18 7.82
CA ASP A 10 -0.49 -4.02 7.14
C ASP A 10 -0.34 -2.66 6.46
N TRP A 11 -1.42 -2.10 5.92
CA TRP A 11 -1.42 -0.81 5.24
C TRP A 11 -1.56 0.39 6.19
N ALA A 12 -2.08 0.19 7.40
CA ALA A 12 -2.33 1.26 8.35
C ALA A 12 -1.09 2.13 8.63
N PRO A 13 0.12 1.60 8.90
CA PRO A 13 1.30 2.43 9.13
C PRO A 13 1.68 3.27 7.91
N TYR A 14 1.55 2.72 6.70
CA TYR A 14 1.79 3.46 5.46
C TYR A 14 0.82 4.63 5.30
N VAL A 15 -0.48 4.37 5.47
CA VAL A 15 -1.53 5.39 5.36
C VAL A 15 -1.35 6.50 6.39
N VAL A 16 -0.96 6.15 7.63
CA VAL A 16 -0.68 7.14 8.69
C VAL A 16 0.52 8.01 8.31
N LEU A 17 1.63 7.43 7.84
CA LEU A 17 2.82 8.20 7.44
C LEU A 17 2.50 9.15 6.29
N VAL A 18 1.85 8.66 5.24
CA VAL A 18 1.47 9.48 4.08
C VAL A 18 0.46 10.55 4.49
N GLY A 19 -0.50 10.21 5.34
CA GLY A 19 -1.50 11.15 5.87
C GLY A 19 -0.88 12.30 6.67
N ILE A 20 0.10 12.00 7.54
CA ILE A 20 0.86 13.03 8.25
C ILE A 20 1.58 13.96 7.27
N GLY A 21 2.23 13.40 6.25
CA GLY A 21 2.89 14.19 5.21
C GLY A 21 1.92 15.11 4.47
N TRP A 22 0.72 14.62 4.12
CA TRP A 22 -0.34 15.42 3.51
C TRP A 22 -0.79 16.58 4.42
N VAL A 23 -0.99 16.33 5.70
CA VAL A 23 -1.37 17.38 6.67
C VAL A 23 -0.28 18.44 6.75
N ILE A 24 0.99 18.04 6.85
CA ILE A 24 2.13 18.99 6.87
C ILE A 24 2.17 19.80 5.58
N MET A 25 1.98 19.17 4.43
CA MET A 25 1.95 19.85 3.13
C MET A 25 0.81 20.88 3.06
N LEU A 26 -0.38 20.56 3.58
CA LEU A 26 -1.52 21.46 3.59
C LEU A 26 -1.31 22.65 4.56
N VAL A 27 -0.73 22.41 5.73
CA VAL A 27 -0.51 23.46 6.73
C VAL A 27 0.64 24.40 6.34
N THR A 28 1.60 23.91 5.55
CA THR A 28 2.77 24.70 5.11
C THR A 28 2.61 25.31 3.72
N GLN A 29 1.38 25.40 3.19
CA GLN A 29 1.13 26.04 1.90
C GLN A 29 1.56 27.52 1.91
N THR A 30 2.14 27.96 0.80
CA THR A 30 2.46 29.36 0.55
C THR A 30 1.48 29.91 -0.48
N SER A 31 0.82 31.02 -0.16
CA SER A 31 -0.05 31.72 -1.10
C SER A 31 0.66 32.89 -1.72
N SER A 32 0.69 32.96 -3.04
CA SER A 32 1.16 34.10 -3.80
C SER A 32 -0.02 34.77 -4.48
N CYS A 33 -0.22 36.07 -4.22
CA CYS A 33 -1.26 36.85 -4.85
C CYS A 33 -0.64 37.75 -5.91
N VAL A 34 -1.18 37.71 -7.13
CA VAL A 34 -0.82 38.62 -8.22
C VAL A 34 -1.99 39.56 -8.43
N THR A 35 -1.69 40.87 -8.38
CA THR A 35 -2.66 41.89 -8.70
C THR A 35 -2.61 42.18 -10.21
N SER A 36 -3.65 41.87 -10.94
CA SER A 36 -3.82 42.29 -12.31
C SER A 36 -4.56 43.62 -12.36
N ILE A 37 -3.90 44.64 -12.94
CA ILE A 37 -4.50 45.95 -13.15
C ILE A 37 -4.85 46.02 -14.64
N SER A 38 -6.14 46.02 -14.95
CA SER A 38 -6.64 46.36 -16.28
C SER A 38 -7.30 47.75 -16.24
N GLU A 39 -7.47 48.36 -17.40
CA GLU A 39 -8.04 49.72 -17.52
C GLU A 39 -9.46 49.87 -16.93
N TYR A 40 -10.12 48.74 -16.66
CA TYR A 40 -11.52 48.68 -16.19
C TYR A 40 -11.68 47.94 -14.85
N ASP A 41 -10.66 47.20 -14.35
CA ASP A 41 -10.81 46.46 -13.13
C ASP A 41 -9.45 46.16 -12.47
N VAL A 42 -9.45 46.08 -11.12
CA VAL A 42 -8.30 45.67 -10.31
C VAL A 42 -8.66 44.35 -9.66
N GLY A 43 -8.21 43.26 -10.25
CA GLY A 43 -8.44 41.93 -9.73
C GLY A 43 -7.22 41.39 -8.97
N GLN A 44 -7.44 40.79 -7.81
CA GLN A 44 -6.43 39.98 -7.11
C GLN A 44 -6.69 38.51 -7.37
N PHE A 45 -5.70 37.83 -7.91
CA PHE A 45 -5.74 36.38 -8.07
C PHE A 45 -4.67 35.75 -7.17
N CYS A 46 -5.12 34.96 -6.18
CA CYS A 46 -4.24 34.28 -5.25
C CYS A 46 -4.16 32.78 -5.58
N VAL A 47 -2.95 32.26 -5.76
CA VAL A 47 -2.69 30.83 -5.96
C VAL A 47 -1.98 30.28 -4.73
N SER A 48 -2.54 29.23 -4.15
CA SER A 48 -1.90 28.50 -3.06
C SER A 48 -1.07 27.36 -3.64
N GLN A 49 0.19 27.28 -3.25
CA GLN A 49 1.11 26.24 -3.69
C GLN A 49 1.71 25.52 -2.49
N PRO A 50 1.96 24.20 -2.59
CA PRO A 50 2.68 23.47 -1.53
C PRO A 50 4.07 24.05 -1.32
N SER A 51 4.46 24.27 -0.07
CA SER A 51 5.84 24.71 0.25
C SER A 51 6.85 23.64 -0.16
N MET A 52 8.08 24.04 -0.47
CA MET A 52 9.17 23.10 -0.77
C MET A 52 9.43 22.16 0.41
N ILE A 53 9.36 22.65 1.64
CA ILE A 53 9.53 21.86 2.86
C ILE A 53 8.42 20.83 2.97
N GLY A 54 7.15 21.22 2.76
CA GLY A 54 6.00 20.30 2.79
C GLY A 54 6.15 19.20 1.75
N GLN A 55 6.57 19.51 0.54
CA GLN A 55 6.84 18.53 -0.51
C GLN A 55 7.96 17.56 -0.14
N LEU A 56 9.09 18.05 0.37
CA LEU A 56 10.21 17.20 0.80
C LEU A 56 9.80 16.25 1.93
N VAL A 57 9.09 16.73 2.94
CA VAL A 57 8.56 15.89 4.03
C VAL A 57 7.61 14.83 3.49
N GLN A 58 6.69 15.21 2.60
CA GLN A 58 5.78 14.25 1.96
C GLN A 58 6.54 13.15 1.21
N TRP A 59 7.56 13.51 0.43
CA TRP A 59 8.39 12.54 -0.29
C TRP A 59 9.13 11.60 0.66
N LEU A 60 9.75 12.12 1.71
CA LEU A 60 10.48 11.31 2.70
C LEU A 60 9.55 10.32 3.42
N LEU A 61 8.37 10.77 3.86
CA LEU A 61 7.39 9.91 4.51
C LEU A 61 6.82 8.86 3.56
N SER A 62 6.61 9.21 2.29
CA SER A 62 6.15 8.26 1.26
C SER A 62 7.19 7.19 0.98
N VAL A 63 8.46 7.56 0.83
CA VAL A 63 9.57 6.62 0.63
C VAL A 63 9.76 5.72 1.86
N GLY A 64 9.70 6.28 3.07
CA GLY A 64 9.77 5.51 4.31
C GLY A 64 8.62 4.51 4.42
N GLY A 65 7.41 4.93 4.07
CA GLY A 65 6.23 4.06 4.03
C GLY A 65 6.36 2.93 3.00
N LEU A 66 6.89 3.22 1.81
CA LEU A 66 7.17 2.19 0.79
C LEU A 66 8.23 1.20 1.27
N ALA A 67 9.32 1.69 1.89
CA ALA A 67 10.35 0.83 2.47
C ALA A 67 9.77 -0.11 3.53
N TYR A 68 8.85 0.39 4.37
CA TYR A 68 8.11 -0.44 5.33
C TYR A 68 7.29 -1.54 4.63
N LEU A 69 6.55 -1.21 3.55
CA LEU A 69 5.77 -2.20 2.82
C LEU A 69 6.65 -3.28 2.17
N VAL A 70 7.78 -2.89 1.57
CA VAL A 70 8.74 -3.82 0.99
C VAL A 70 9.34 -4.73 2.08
N TRP A 71 9.69 -4.18 3.23
CA TRP A 71 10.17 -4.97 4.36
C TRP A 71 9.09 -5.94 4.87
N ASN A 72 7.85 -5.47 5.08
CA ASN A 72 6.77 -6.27 5.64
C ASN A 72 6.30 -7.38 4.69
N TYR A 73 6.05 -7.04 3.42
CA TYR A 73 5.56 -8.00 2.42
C TYR A 73 6.68 -8.76 1.69
N GLY A 74 7.84 -8.16 1.53
CA GLY A 74 8.98 -8.81 0.89
C GLY A 74 9.76 -9.67 1.89
N TYR A 75 10.47 -9.01 2.79
CA TYR A 75 11.39 -9.68 3.68
C TYR A 75 10.68 -10.52 4.74
N ARG A 76 9.82 -9.92 5.55
CA ARG A 76 9.16 -10.61 6.65
C ARG A 76 8.25 -11.74 6.17
N GLN A 77 7.37 -11.47 5.21
CA GLN A 77 6.49 -12.50 4.66
C GLN A 77 7.27 -13.57 3.89
N GLY A 78 8.36 -13.19 3.19
CA GLY A 78 9.20 -14.14 2.47
C GLY A 78 9.96 -15.09 3.37
N THR A 79 10.42 -14.64 4.55
CA THR A 79 11.25 -15.44 5.49
C THR A 79 10.42 -16.20 6.52
N ILE A 80 9.40 -15.56 7.09
CA ILE A 80 8.57 -16.12 8.17
C ILE A 80 7.24 -16.69 7.63
N GLY A 81 6.88 -16.32 6.41
CA GLY A 81 5.60 -16.67 5.79
C GLY A 81 4.46 -15.74 6.18
N SER A 82 4.65 -14.74 7.04
CA SER A 82 3.58 -13.85 7.48
C SER A 82 4.02 -12.40 7.60
N SER A 83 3.18 -11.48 7.09
CA SER A 83 3.27 -10.05 7.37
C SER A 83 2.81 -9.74 8.81
N ILE A 84 2.93 -8.50 9.26
CA ILE A 84 2.46 -8.08 10.58
C ILE A 84 0.98 -8.39 10.75
N GLY A 85 0.12 -7.93 9.82
CA GLY A 85 -1.32 -8.15 9.88
C GLY A 85 -1.71 -9.63 9.85
N LYS A 86 -1.00 -10.44 9.05
CA LYS A 86 -1.22 -11.89 9.00
C LYS A 86 -0.80 -12.59 10.30
N SER A 87 0.31 -12.14 10.91
CA SER A 87 0.75 -12.66 12.22
C SER A 87 -0.27 -12.37 13.33
N VAL A 88 -0.83 -11.16 13.35
CA VAL A 88 -1.88 -10.77 14.31
C VAL A 88 -3.12 -11.65 14.16
N LEU A 89 -3.48 -11.98 12.93
CA LEU A 89 -4.65 -12.81 12.63
C LEU A 89 -4.33 -14.33 12.53
N LYS A 90 -3.12 -14.73 12.96
CA LYS A 90 -2.68 -16.12 13.11
C LYS A 90 -2.79 -16.95 11.84
N PHE A 91 -2.31 -16.44 10.71
CA PHE A 91 -2.15 -17.22 9.50
C PHE A 91 -0.88 -16.83 8.73
N LYS A 92 -0.39 -17.75 7.91
CA LYS A 92 0.82 -17.58 7.10
C LYS A 92 0.60 -18.01 5.66
N VAL A 93 1.45 -17.49 4.77
CA VAL A 93 1.52 -17.84 3.35
C VAL A 93 2.69 -18.78 3.15
N VAL A 94 2.43 -19.92 2.56
CA VAL A 94 3.44 -20.93 2.25
C VAL A 94 3.29 -21.40 0.81
N SER A 95 4.37 -21.97 0.26
CA SER A 95 4.30 -22.67 -1.02
C SER A 95 3.39 -23.90 -0.89
N GLU A 96 2.50 -24.09 -1.85
CA GLU A 96 1.61 -25.26 -1.90
C GLU A 96 2.36 -26.57 -2.06
N THR A 97 3.54 -26.52 -2.72
CA THR A 97 4.35 -27.72 -3.00
C THR A 97 5.27 -28.11 -1.85
N THR A 98 5.88 -27.12 -1.17
CA THR A 98 6.91 -27.38 -0.15
C THR A 98 6.42 -27.16 1.29
N GLY A 99 5.32 -26.46 1.48
CA GLY A 99 4.83 -26.06 2.81
C GLY A 99 5.73 -25.03 3.52
N GLN A 100 6.78 -24.54 2.85
CA GLN A 100 7.76 -23.60 3.41
C GLN A 100 7.46 -22.15 2.96
N PRO A 101 7.96 -21.12 3.67
CA PRO A 101 7.93 -19.74 3.21
C PRO A 101 8.55 -19.60 1.82
N ILE A 102 7.97 -18.72 1.00
CA ILE A 102 8.28 -18.63 -0.44
C ILE A 102 9.58 -17.85 -0.75
N GLY A 103 10.22 -17.27 0.24
CA GLY A 103 11.41 -16.43 0.06
C GLY A 103 11.07 -14.99 -0.34
N PHE A 104 12.07 -14.11 -0.21
CA PHE A 104 11.90 -12.67 -0.47
C PHE A 104 11.43 -12.38 -1.91
N GLY A 105 12.15 -12.90 -2.92
CA GLY A 105 11.86 -12.61 -4.33
C GLY A 105 10.44 -13.03 -4.73
N MET A 106 10.06 -14.27 -4.40
CA MET A 106 8.72 -14.79 -4.70
C MET A 106 7.62 -14.06 -3.93
N SER A 107 7.91 -13.57 -2.71
CA SER A 107 6.97 -12.76 -1.94
C SER A 107 6.71 -11.41 -2.61
N VAL A 108 7.74 -10.76 -3.15
CA VAL A 108 7.60 -9.52 -3.93
C VAL A 108 6.83 -9.75 -5.23
N VAL A 109 7.19 -10.79 -5.99
CA VAL A 109 6.49 -11.14 -7.25
C VAL A 109 5.01 -11.45 -6.97
N ARG A 110 4.71 -12.15 -5.86
CA ARG A 110 3.33 -12.40 -5.43
C ARG A 110 2.58 -11.08 -5.15
N GLN A 111 3.25 -10.11 -4.54
CA GLN A 111 2.64 -8.80 -4.28
C GLN A 111 2.35 -8.06 -5.60
N LEU A 112 3.24 -8.17 -6.58
CA LEU A 112 2.98 -7.65 -7.93
C LEU A 112 1.83 -8.39 -8.63
N ALA A 113 1.73 -9.71 -8.46
CA ALA A 113 0.61 -10.49 -9.01
C ALA A 113 -0.75 -10.05 -8.45
N HIS A 114 -0.81 -9.52 -7.23
CA HIS A 114 -2.04 -8.92 -6.69
C HIS A 114 -2.49 -7.65 -7.43
N PHE A 115 -1.63 -7.00 -8.20
CA PHE A 115 -2.07 -5.94 -9.13
C PHE A 115 -3.00 -6.49 -10.21
N ILE A 116 -2.78 -7.73 -10.66
CA ILE A 116 -3.68 -8.39 -11.62
C ILE A 116 -5.07 -8.57 -10.98
N ASP A 117 -5.12 -8.99 -9.71
CA ASP A 117 -6.37 -9.11 -8.96
C ASP A 117 -7.14 -7.77 -8.88
N ALA A 118 -6.40 -6.66 -8.73
CA ALA A 118 -6.98 -5.31 -8.68
C ALA A 118 -7.45 -4.81 -10.06
N ILE A 119 -6.68 -5.06 -11.13
CA ILE A 119 -7.01 -4.65 -12.51
C ILE A 119 -8.29 -5.33 -12.99
N ILE A 120 -8.52 -6.60 -12.63
CA ILE A 120 -9.73 -7.35 -12.97
C ILE A 120 -10.88 -6.97 -12.00
N CYS A 121 -11.08 -5.67 -11.77
CA CYS A 121 -12.15 -5.12 -10.92
C CYS A 121 -12.28 -5.81 -9.54
N PHE A 122 -11.15 -6.17 -8.93
CA PHE A 122 -11.07 -6.90 -7.65
C PHE A 122 -11.69 -8.32 -7.66
N VAL A 123 -12.12 -8.84 -8.81
CA VAL A 123 -12.70 -10.20 -8.92
C VAL A 123 -11.70 -11.25 -8.44
N GLY A 124 -10.39 -11.05 -8.69
CA GLY A 124 -9.33 -11.94 -8.19
C GLY A 124 -9.33 -12.09 -6.67
N PHE A 125 -9.65 -11.03 -5.93
CA PHE A 125 -9.80 -11.08 -4.46
C PHE A 125 -11.09 -11.74 -3.98
N LEU A 126 -12.10 -11.86 -4.85
CA LEU A 126 -13.34 -12.58 -4.55
C LEU A 126 -13.22 -14.08 -4.84
N PHE A 127 -12.22 -14.48 -5.61
CA PHE A 127 -11.99 -15.89 -6.00
C PHE A 127 -12.00 -16.86 -4.80
N PRO A 128 -11.45 -16.53 -3.61
CA PRO A 128 -11.51 -17.38 -2.42
C PRO A 128 -12.91 -17.71 -1.92
N LEU A 129 -13.97 -17.07 -2.40
CA LEU A 129 -15.34 -17.38 -2.04
C LEU A 129 -15.84 -18.67 -2.72
N TRP A 130 -15.30 -18.97 -3.91
CA TRP A 130 -15.69 -20.14 -4.72
C TRP A 130 -14.61 -21.22 -4.78
N ASP A 131 -13.36 -20.87 -4.43
CA ASP A 131 -12.24 -21.79 -4.53
C ASP A 131 -12.14 -22.72 -3.32
N ALA A 132 -11.99 -24.04 -3.57
CA ALA A 132 -11.88 -25.05 -2.52
C ALA A 132 -10.69 -24.81 -1.56
N LYS A 133 -9.57 -24.26 -2.07
CA LYS A 133 -8.37 -23.92 -1.30
C LYS A 133 -8.37 -22.45 -0.82
N ARG A 134 -9.43 -21.72 -1.13
CA ARG A 134 -9.59 -20.29 -0.80
C ARG A 134 -8.41 -19.44 -1.28
N GLN A 135 -7.88 -19.73 -2.47
CA GLN A 135 -6.79 -19.01 -3.11
C GLN A 135 -7.31 -17.83 -3.92
N THR A 136 -6.59 -16.70 -3.91
CA THR A 136 -6.80 -15.61 -4.88
C THR A 136 -6.23 -16.03 -6.24
N LEU A 137 -6.49 -15.25 -7.29
CA LEU A 137 -5.91 -15.53 -8.60
C LEU A 137 -4.37 -15.42 -8.53
N ALA A 138 -3.84 -14.43 -7.84
CA ALA A 138 -2.41 -14.31 -7.57
C ALA A 138 -1.84 -15.51 -6.81
N ASP A 139 -2.57 -16.03 -5.81
CA ASP A 139 -2.17 -17.23 -5.08
C ASP A 139 -2.07 -18.46 -5.99
N LYS A 140 -3.00 -18.62 -6.94
CA LYS A 140 -2.97 -19.70 -7.92
C LYS A 140 -1.81 -19.60 -8.89
N ILE A 141 -1.55 -18.40 -9.42
CA ILE A 141 -0.42 -18.15 -10.33
C ILE A 141 0.91 -18.48 -9.63
N MET A 142 1.01 -18.14 -8.34
CA MET A 142 2.22 -18.32 -7.54
C MET A 142 2.30 -19.64 -6.78
N THR A 143 1.32 -20.54 -6.97
CA THR A 143 1.23 -21.82 -6.25
C THR A 143 1.43 -21.67 -4.73
N THR A 144 0.71 -20.73 -4.13
CA THR A 144 0.78 -20.41 -2.69
C THR A 144 -0.58 -20.64 -2.02
N VAL A 145 -0.53 -21.00 -0.74
CA VAL A 145 -1.73 -21.18 0.10
C VAL A 145 -1.57 -20.42 1.41
N CYS A 146 -2.71 -19.98 1.95
CA CYS A 146 -2.74 -19.42 3.30
C CYS A 146 -3.20 -20.49 4.27
N VAL A 147 -2.38 -20.76 5.28
CA VAL A 147 -2.66 -21.74 6.33
C VAL A 147 -2.70 -21.07 7.71
N PRO A 148 -3.53 -21.53 8.64
CA PRO A 148 -3.49 -21.05 10.02
C PRO A 148 -2.15 -21.42 10.67
N ILE A 149 -1.73 -20.59 11.66
CA ILE A 149 -0.55 -20.83 12.51
C ILE A 149 -1.00 -21.50 13.79
#